data_df39115e8c585375722a4cb9ca2cc404
#
_entry.id   df39115e8c585375722a4cb9ca2cc404
#
_cell.length_a   1.000
_cell.length_b   1.000
_cell.length_c   1.000
_cell.angle_alpha   90.00
_cell.angle_beta   90.00
_cell.angle_gamma   90.00
#
_symmetry.space_group_name_H-M   'P 1'
#
loop_
_entity.id
_entity.type
_entity.pdbx_description
1 polymer ?
#
loop_
_entity_poly.entity_id
_entity_poly.type
_entity_poly.pdbx_seq_one_letter_code
_entity_poly.pdbx_strand_id
1 'polypeptide(L)'
;MEQLIFLIGALVAILIAIVLFKTNIGISLFLGTLFFGFMTQPIQKVLSIMFLTLVNETTVLLIVVAIEIVFFVNLYSATKLIDEAQSYIVSKVRNLKLLAITIPSFLGLLPIAGGALLSAPFVNMIGNDLELNKSEKIFINVWYRHTLLFACPINDALILTAALASINLSSLIVFLLPSMFVMFVCGYPLLMRKRGQTEVRLVGRRSSGMSLVPFMLAVAVATILAIILNMGLYGIALGTLIGIISLLLIGKPRGTSVLKSFMDKRTLTIALVLYAAMLLKGLITSTNVPASISMLGLMFPPLIFEMLLPFFLGYVLASISGAIALSFATFAAGMVLTVHDVALIYGSAFIGYTVSPFHLCLVFTAEYLKTNITSAYRYMLPAAAVTIASLIALTLV
;
A
#
# COMPACT_ATOMS: atom_id res chain seq x y z
N MET A 1 26.58 17.17 11.34
CA MET A 1 25.44 18.12 11.39
C MET A 1 25.11 18.72 10.04
N GLU A 2 26.07 19.22 9.28
CA GLU A 2 25.84 19.86 7.96
C GLU A 2 25.14 18.95 6.96
N GLN A 3 25.59 17.70 6.81
CA GLN A 3 24.94 16.72 5.93
C GLN A 3 23.48 16.38 6.32
N LEU A 4 23.16 16.46 7.61
CA LEU A 4 21.80 16.28 8.09
C LEU A 4 20.91 17.46 7.67
N ILE A 5 21.43 18.68 7.66
CA ILE A 5 20.72 19.87 7.16
C ILE A 5 20.37 19.72 5.68
N PHE A 6 21.30 19.21 4.86
CA PHE A 6 21.03 18.91 3.45
C PHE A 6 19.98 17.82 3.27
N LEU A 7 19.96 16.79 4.13
CA LEU A 7 18.92 15.78 4.09
C LEU A 7 17.56 16.40 4.41
N ILE A 8 17.44 17.15 5.48
CA ILE A 8 16.19 17.84 5.86
C ILE A 8 15.74 18.77 4.73
N GLY A 9 16.67 19.55 4.16
CA GLY A 9 16.37 20.45 3.03
C GLY A 9 15.83 19.67 1.80
N ALA A 10 16.44 18.53 1.46
CA ALA A 10 15.98 17.67 0.37
C ALA A 10 14.57 17.12 0.64
N LEU A 11 14.31 16.64 1.87
CA LEU A 11 13.00 16.11 2.26
C LEU A 11 11.91 17.20 2.22
N VAL A 12 12.20 18.38 2.72
CA VAL A 12 11.28 19.54 2.66
C VAL A 12 11.02 19.93 1.20
N ALA A 13 12.05 19.97 0.35
CA ALA A 13 11.90 20.27 -1.07
C ALA A 13 11.03 19.22 -1.79
N ILE A 14 11.22 17.93 -1.48
CA ILE A 14 10.39 16.83 -2.01
C ILE A 14 8.92 17.03 -1.58
N LEU A 15 8.67 17.32 -0.30
CA LEU A 15 7.32 17.55 0.22
C LEU A 15 6.66 18.77 -0.46
N ILE A 16 7.37 19.88 -0.58
CA ILE A 16 6.90 21.08 -1.28
C ILE A 16 6.56 20.75 -2.73
N ALA A 17 7.45 20.04 -3.44
CA ALA A 17 7.23 19.66 -4.83
C ALA A 17 5.95 18.82 -5.01
N ILE A 18 5.73 17.85 -4.13
CA ILE A 18 4.56 16.97 -4.22
C ILE A 18 3.27 17.70 -3.82
N VAL A 19 3.30 18.41 -2.68
CA VAL A 19 2.08 19.00 -2.08
C VAL A 19 1.65 20.27 -2.78
N LEU A 20 2.57 21.21 -3.01
CA LEU A 20 2.25 22.52 -3.60
C LEU A 20 2.24 22.48 -5.12
N PHE A 21 3.24 21.84 -5.74
CA PHE A 21 3.36 21.80 -7.20
C PHE A 21 2.71 20.58 -7.83
N LYS A 22 2.16 19.63 -7.02
CA LYS A 22 1.50 18.39 -7.47
C LYS A 22 2.34 17.57 -8.44
N THR A 23 3.65 17.59 -8.26
CA THR A 23 4.60 16.85 -9.09
C THR A 23 4.49 15.34 -8.85
N ASN A 24 4.97 14.55 -9.82
CA ASN A 24 5.03 13.11 -9.69
C ASN A 24 5.97 12.71 -8.53
N ILE A 25 5.47 11.87 -7.60
CA ILE A 25 6.21 11.48 -6.40
C ILE A 25 7.55 10.79 -6.72
N GLY A 26 7.61 9.96 -7.76
CA GLY A 26 8.84 9.28 -8.18
C GLY A 26 9.89 10.28 -8.67
N ILE A 27 9.47 11.25 -9.49
CA ILE A 27 10.37 12.32 -9.99
C ILE A 27 10.85 13.19 -8.84
N SER A 28 9.95 13.61 -7.95
CA SER A 28 10.31 14.46 -6.81
C SER A 28 11.28 13.78 -5.86
N LEU A 29 11.02 12.50 -5.55
CA LEU A 29 11.90 11.71 -4.70
C LEU A 29 13.28 11.49 -5.35
N PHE A 30 13.33 11.19 -6.65
CA PHE A 30 14.57 10.99 -7.37
C PHE A 30 15.41 12.26 -7.44
N LEU A 31 14.80 13.40 -7.82
CA LEU A 31 15.50 14.68 -7.90
C LEU A 31 15.97 15.16 -6.51
N GLY A 32 15.17 15.02 -5.48
CA GLY A 32 15.56 15.33 -4.11
C GLY A 32 16.70 14.43 -3.60
N THR A 33 16.68 13.15 -3.98
CA THR A 33 17.78 12.21 -3.69
C THR A 33 19.08 12.62 -4.37
N LEU A 34 19.02 13.02 -5.64
CA LEU A 34 20.20 13.54 -6.36
C LEU A 34 20.72 14.83 -5.74
N PHE A 35 19.81 15.76 -5.39
CA PHE A 35 20.21 16.98 -4.70
C PHE A 35 20.96 16.67 -3.41
N PHE A 36 20.42 15.80 -2.55
CA PHE A 36 21.10 15.36 -1.33
C PHE A 36 22.48 14.75 -1.64
N GLY A 37 22.54 13.85 -2.64
CA GLY A 37 23.78 13.17 -3.03
C GLY A 37 24.87 14.16 -3.44
N PHE A 38 24.56 15.08 -4.35
CA PHE A 38 25.55 16.06 -4.86
C PHE A 38 25.95 17.12 -3.84
N MET A 39 25.09 17.42 -2.85
CA MET A 39 25.43 18.33 -1.74
C MET A 39 26.30 17.68 -0.67
N THR A 40 26.31 16.34 -0.57
CA THR A 40 26.97 15.64 0.53
C THR A 40 28.17 14.79 0.11
N GLN A 41 28.30 14.47 -1.19
CA GLN A 41 29.31 13.55 -1.71
C GLN A 41 29.90 14.06 -3.05
N PRO A 42 31.18 13.71 -3.36
CA PRO A 42 31.74 13.97 -4.67
C PRO A 42 30.93 13.28 -5.79
N ILE A 43 30.86 13.93 -6.96
CA ILE A 43 30.08 13.46 -8.11
C ILE A 43 30.44 12.01 -8.51
N GLN A 44 31.70 11.63 -8.50
CA GLN A 44 32.16 10.27 -8.84
C GLN A 44 31.54 9.23 -7.88
N LYS A 45 31.47 9.56 -6.59
CA LYS A 45 30.91 8.68 -5.57
C LYS A 45 29.39 8.57 -5.73
N VAL A 46 28.68 9.68 -6.02
CA VAL A 46 27.24 9.66 -6.30
C VAL A 46 26.93 8.77 -7.49
N LEU A 47 27.66 8.95 -8.62
CA LEU A 47 27.47 8.13 -9.82
C LEU A 47 27.77 6.65 -9.56
N SER A 48 28.82 6.34 -8.79
CA SER A 48 29.12 4.97 -8.38
C SER A 48 28.00 4.34 -7.56
N ILE A 49 27.45 5.06 -6.56
CA ILE A 49 26.33 4.58 -5.75
C ILE A 49 25.08 4.41 -6.62
N MET A 50 24.80 5.33 -7.53
CA MET A 50 23.70 5.21 -8.48
C MET A 50 23.80 3.92 -9.30
N PHE A 51 24.98 3.65 -9.87
CA PHE A 51 25.19 2.43 -10.65
C PHE A 51 25.08 1.17 -9.79
N LEU A 52 25.73 1.14 -8.61
CA LEU A 52 25.67 0.00 -7.69
C LEU A 52 24.24 -0.27 -7.22
N THR A 53 23.45 0.78 -6.96
CA THR A 53 22.03 0.64 -6.60
C THR A 53 21.22 0.06 -7.75
N LEU A 54 21.50 0.48 -9.00
CA LEU A 54 20.77 0.00 -10.18
C LEU A 54 21.01 -1.49 -10.44
N VAL A 55 22.23 -1.98 -10.19
CA VAL A 55 22.59 -3.40 -10.38
C VAL A 55 22.43 -4.25 -9.12
N ASN A 56 22.03 -3.65 -8.01
CA ASN A 56 21.84 -4.37 -6.76
C ASN A 56 20.66 -5.34 -6.89
N GLU A 57 20.87 -6.61 -6.54
CA GLU A 57 19.91 -7.69 -6.67
C GLU A 57 18.56 -7.36 -6.02
N THR A 58 18.56 -6.85 -4.79
CA THR A 58 17.32 -6.47 -4.08
C THR A 58 16.59 -5.36 -4.81
N THR A 59 17.31 -4.34 -5.30
CA THR A 59 16.70 -3.22 -6.05
C THR A 59 16.07 -3.70 -7.36
N VAL A 60 16.79 -4.53 -8.11
CA VAL A 60 16.29 -5.11 -9.37
C VAL A 60 15.05 -5.95 -9.13
N LEU A 61 15.07 -6.85 -8.14
CA LEU A 61 13.94 -7.69 -7.78
C LEU A 61 12.73 -6.87 -7.32
N LEU A 62 12.94 -5.83 -6.51
CA LEU A 62 11.88 -4.91 -6.10
C LEU A 62 11.19 -4.27 -7.30
N ILE A 63 11.98 -3.76 -8.24
CA ILE A 63 11.45 -3.11 -9.46
C ILE A 63 10.71 -4.13 -10.33
N VAL A 64 11.28 -5.31 -10.54
CA VAL A 64 10.64 -6.38 -11.33
C VAL A 64 9.30 -6.79 -10.71
N VAL A 65 9.27 -7.09 -9.42
CA VAL A 65 8.05 -7.46 -8.70
C VAL A 65 6.98 -6.37 -8.80
N ALA A 66 7.38 -5.11 -8.62
CA ALA A 66 6.44 -4.00 -8.72
C ALA A 66 5.88 -3.83 -10.14
N ILE A 67 6.71 -3.99 -11.17
CA ILE A 67 6.27 -3.97 -12.58
C ILE A 67 5.30 -5.12 -12.84
N GLU A 68 5.61 -6.33 -12.39
CA GLU A 68 4.73 -7.50 -12.52
C GLU A 68 3.38 -7.29 -11.84
N ILE A 69 3.36 -6.77 -10.61
CA ILE A 69 2.13 -6.49 -9.87
C ILE A 69 1.27 -5.45 -10.61
N VAL A 70 1.86 -4.34 -11.06
CA VAL A 70 1.13 -3.30 -11.80
C VAL A 70 0.61 -3.85 -13.13
N PHE A 71 1.44 -4.59 -13.85
CA PHE A 71 1.06 -5.22 -15.10
C PHE A 71 -0.09 -6.22 -14.92
N PHE A 72 0.01 -7.11 -13.92
CA PHE A 72 -1.03 -8.07 -13.57
C PHE A 72 -2.38 -7.37 -13.31
N VAL A 73 -2.36 -6.34 -12.49
CA VAL A 73 -3.56 -5.59 -12.10
C VAL A 73 -4.18 -4.84 -13.27
N ASN A 74 -3.36 -4.18 -14.09
CA ASN A 74 -3.85 -3.48 -15.29
C ASN A 74 -4.43 -4.46 -16.29
N LEU A 75 -3.77 -5.60 -16.49
CA LEU A 75 -4.22 -6.65 -17.40
C LEU A 75 -5.53 -7.28 -16.89
N TYR A 76 -5.64 -7.54 -15.57
CA TYR A 76 -6.87 -8.06 -14.96
C TYR A 76 -8.02 -7.07 -15.13
N SER A 77 -7.75 -5.76 -14.98
CA SER A 77 -8.73 -4.69 -15.21
C SER A 77 -9.15 -4.55 -16.68
N ALA A 78 -8.24 -4.83 -17.62
CA ALA A 78 -8.54 -4.77 -19.05
C ALA A 78 -9.37 -5.96 -19.55
N THR A 79 -9.51 -7.00 -18.73
CA THR A 79 -10.40 -8.15 -18.99
C THR A 79 -11.74 -7.93 -18.29
N LYS A 80 -12.78 -8.67 -18.68
CA LYS A 80 -14.07 -8.66 -17.96
C LYS A 80 -14.04 -9.52 -16.69
N LEU A 81 -12.89 -10.09 -16.35
CA LEU A 81 -12.76 -11.02 -15.21
C LEU A 81 -13.03 -10.34 -13.86
N ILE A 82 -12.75 -9.04 -13.71
CA ILE A 82 -13.10 -8.30 -12.49
C ILE A 82 -14.61 -8.28 -12.28
N ASP A 83 -15.39 -7.94 -13.30
CA ASP A 83 -16.84 -7.87 -13.23
C ASP A 83 -17.46 -9.27 -12.98
N GLU A 84 -16.89 -10.29 -13.63
CA GLU A 84 -17.30 -11.68 -13.43
C GLU A 84 -16.96 -12.17 -12.02
N ALA A 85 -15.78 -11.82 -11.48
CA ALA A 85 -15.38 -12.16 -10.13
C ALA A 85 -16.31 -11.52 -9.08
N GLN A 86 -16.66 -10.24 -9.25
CA GLN A 86 -17.64 -9.56 -8.41
C GLN A 86 -19.02 -10.25 -8.48
N SER A 87 -19.49 -10.55 -9.68
CA SER A 87 -20.76 -11.23 -9.88
C SER A 87 -20.77 -12.63 -9.24
N TYR A 88 -19.65 -13.35 -9.32
CA TYR A 88 -19.48 -14.64 -8.66
C TYR A 88 -19.54 -14.51 -7.14
N ILE A 89 -18.80 -13.56 -6.55
CA ILE A 89 -18.83 -13.29 -5.10
C ILE A 89 -20.28 -13.00 -4.64
N VAL A 90 -20.97 -12.11 -5.35
CA VAL A 90 -22.38 -11.77 -5.06
C VAL A 90 -23.27 -13.00 -5.14
N SER A 91 -23.05 -13.92 -6.08
CA SER A 91 -23.85 -15.14 -6.23
C SER A 91 -23.64 -16.17 -5.11
N LYS A 92 -22.46 -16.14 -4.44
CA LYS A 92 -22.08 -17.11 -3.41
C LYS A 92 -22.32 -16.61 -1.98
N VAL A 93 -22.12 -15.32 -1.75
CA VAL A 93 -22.31 -14.72 -0.43
C VAL A 93 -23.72 -14.19 -0.31
N ARG A 94 -24.56 -14.89 0.42
CA ARG A 94 -25.99 -14.50 0.61
C ARG A 94 -26.19 -13.42 1.66
N ASN A 95 -25.27 -13.26 2.59
CA ASN A 95 -25.36 -12.28 3.66
C ASN A 95 -24.88 -10.90 3.19
N LEU A 96 -25.77 -9.91 3.18
CA LEU A 96 -25.48 -8.54 2.75
C LEU A 96 -24.39 -7.87 3.58
N LYS A 97 -24.29 -8.15 4.88
CA LYS A 97 -23.23 -7.59 5.76
C LYS A 97 -21.87 -8.14 5.36
N LEU A 98 -21.79 -9.44 5.05
CA LEU A 98 -20.55 -10.04 4.54
C LEU A 98 -20.21 -9.52 3.15
N LEU A 99 -21.18 -9.32 2.27
CA LEU A 99 -20.93 -8.72 0.95
C LEU A 99 -20.40 -7.30 1.04
N ALA A 100 -20.92 -6.48 1.96
CA ALA A 100 -20.47 -5.12 2.19
C ALA A 100 -18.98 -5.07 2.59
N ILE A 101 -18.46 -6.13 3.21
CA ILE A 101 -17.06 -6.29 3.58
C ILE A 101 -16.26 -6.93 2.43
N THR A 102 -16.73 -8.05 1.91
CA THR A 102 -15.96 -8.90 0.99
C THR A 102 -15.66 -8.21 -0.34
N ILE A 103 -16.64 -7.47 -0.91
CA ILE A 103 -16.44 -6.79 -2.20
C ILE A 103 -15.35 -5.72 -2.11
N PRO A 104 -15.41 -4.73 -1.20
CA PRO A 104 -14.33 -3.75 -1.11
C PRO A 104 -13.00 -4.38 -0.69
N SER A 105 -12.99 -5.39 0.19
CA SER A 105 -11.76 -6.08 0.59
C SER A 105 -11.08 -6.79 -0.60
N PHE A 106 -11.83 -7.54 -1.39
CA PHE A 106 -11.32 -8.21 -2.58
C PHE A 106 -10.78 -7.21 -3.60
N LEU A 107 -11.56 -6.17 -3.92
CA LEU A 107 -11.12 -5.13 -4.86
C LEU A 107 -9.98 -4.27 -4.31
N GLY A 108 -9.84 -4.22 -2.99
CA GLY A 108 -8.74 -3.56 -2.29
C GLY A 108 -7.39 -4.21 -2.51
N LEU A 109 -7.37 -5.52 -2.67
CA LEU A 109 -6.15 -6.26 -3.00
C LEU A 109 -5.62 -5.95 -4.40
N LEU A 110 -6.46 -5.37 -5.26
CA LEU A 110 -6.05 -4.88 -6.58
C LEU A 110 -5.60 -3.41 -6.45
N PRO A 111 -4.32 -3.09 -6.58
CA PRO A 111 -3.80 -1.72 -6.47
C PRO A 111 -4.15 -0.88 -7.72
N ILE A 112 -5.45 -0.69 -7.97
CA ILE A 112 -5.98 0.11 -9.08
C ILE A 112 -6.19 1.54 -8.61
N ALA A 113 -5.64 2.53 -9.34
CA ALA A 113 -5.94 3.94 -9.08
C ALA A 113 -7.44 4.19 -9.25
N GLY A 114 -8.06 4.79 -8.22
CA GLY A 114 -9.51 5.01 -8.24
C GLY A 114 -10.34 3.73 -8.13
N GLY A 115 -9.74 2.60 -7.77
CA GLY A 115 -10.43 1.32 -7.64
C GLY A 115 -11.59 1.31 -6.63
N ALA A 116 -11.67 2.34 -5.77
CA ALA A 116 -12.84 2.55 -4.92
C ALA A 116 -14.12 2.82 -5.72
N LEU A 117 -14.01 3.35 -6.95
CA LEU A 117 -15.17 3.51 -7.85
C LEU A 117 -15.72 2.17 -8.34
N LEU A 118 -14.90 1.11 -8.35
CA LEU A 118 -15.38 -0.24 -8.72
C LEU A 118 -16.23 -0.86 -7.61
N SER A 119 -15.92 -0.59 -6.34
CA SER A 119 -16.67 -1.12 -5.19
C SER A 119 -17.80 -0.18 -4.73
N ALA A 120 -17.71 1.13 -4.95
CA ALA A 120 -18.68 2.11 -4.49
C ALA A 120 -20.12 1.83 -4.95
N PRO A 121 -20.41 1.46 -6.22
CA PRO A 121 -21.76 1.10 -6.66
C PRO A 121 -22.34 -0.07 -5.87
N PHE A 122 -21.56 -1.12 -5.63
CA PHE A 122 -21.99 -2.29 -4.86
C PHE A 122 -22.23 -1.94 -3.40
N VAL A 123 -21.29 -1.21 -2.78
CA VAL A 123 -21.44 -0.76 -1.37
C VAL A 123 -22.65 0.18 -1.25
N ASN A 124 -22.91 1.02 -2.26
CA ASN A 124 -24.10 1.87 -2.24
C ASN A 124 -25.39 1.06 -2.33
N MET A 125 -25.48 0.09 -3.23
CA MET A 125 -26.64 -0.78 -3.40
C MET A 125 -26.88 -1.62 -2.13
N ILE A 126 -25.89 -2.37 -1.68
CA ILE A 126 -25.95 -3.19 -0.46
C ILE A 126 -26.24 -2.31 0.77
N GLY A 127 -25.62 -1.13 0.82
CA GLY A 127 -25.80 -0.18 1.92
C GLY A 127 -27.20 0.43 1.97
N ASN A 128 -27.94 0.53 0.85
CA ASN A 128 -29.36 0.90 0.86
C ASN A 128 -30.21 -0.19 1.53
N ASP A 129 -29.97 -1.46 1.18
CA ASP A 129 -30.70 -2.59 1.77
C ASP A 129 -30.37 -2.77 3.26
N LEU A 130 -29.18 -2.37 3.70
CA LEU A 130 -28.75 -2.37 5.10
C LEU A 130 -29.09 -1.06 5.84
N GLU A 131 -29.79 -0.12 5.20
CA GLU A 131 -30.13 1.20 5.78
C GLU A 131 -28.89 2.00 6.26
N LEU A 132 -27.76 1.89 5.54
CA LEU A 132 -26.57 2.65 5.82
C LEU A 132 -26.71 4.08 5.30
N ASN A 133 -26.30 5.05 6.12
CA ASN A 133 -26.17 6.42 5.65
C ASN A 133 -24.92 6.59 4.76
N LYS A 134 -24.80 7.73 4.05
CA LYS A 134 -23.70 7.96 3.10
C LYS A 134 -22.32 7.88 3.76
N SER A 135 -22.17 8.38 4.96
CA SER A 135 -20.90 8.38 5.71
C SER A 135 -20.47 6.97 6.11
N GLU A 136 -21.43 6.13 6.50
CA GLU A 136 -21.21 4.72 6.81
C GLU A 136 -20.78 3.95 5.55
N LYS A 137 -21.39 4.25 4.41
CA LYS A 137 -21.01 3.66 3.12
C LYS A 137 -19.59 4.05 2.69
N ILE A 138 -19.20 5.32 2.89
CA ILE A 138 -17.81 5.75 2.64
C ILE A 138 -16.86 4.94 3.52
N PHE A 139 -17.14 4.91 4.83
CA PHE A 139 -16.28 4.19 5.78
C PHE A 139 -16.12 2.72 5.37
N ILE A 140 -17.21 2.00 5.12
CA ILE A 140 -17.16 0.59 4.72
C ILE A 140 -16.36 0.40 3.43
N ASN A 141 -16.63 1.22 2.40
CA ASN A 141 -15.96 1.10 1.11
C ASN A 141 -14.44 1.34 1.22
N VAL A 142 -14.03 2.37 1.96
CA VAL A 142 -12.63 2.73 2.09
C VAL A 142 -11.91 1.85 3.11
N TRP A 143 -12.50 1.64 4.28
CA TRP A 143 -11.86 0.91 5.37
C TRP A 143 -11.59 -0.54 5.01
N TYR A 144 -12.62 -1.27 4.60
CA TYR A 144 -12.46 -2.69 4.25
C TYR A 144 -11.62 -2.92 3.00
N ARG A 145 -11.60 -1.95 2.07
CA ARG A 145 -10.70 -2.00 0.94
C ARG A 145 -9.23 -2.08 1.35
N HIS A 146 -8.86 -1.48 2.48
CA HIS A 146 -7.48 -1.40 2.97
C HIS A 146 -7.15 -2.49 4.00
N THR A 147 -8.14 -3.15 4.58
CA THR A 147 -7.93 -4.13 5.65
C THR A 147 -7.07 -5.32 5.20
N LEU A 148 -7.44 -5.99 4.09
CA LEU A 148 -6.63 -7.11 3.60
C LEU A 148 -5.32 -6.65 2.95
N LEU A 149 -5.30 -5.46 2.36
CA LEU A 149 -4.10 -4.88 1.76
C LEU A 149 -3.01 -4.62 2.80
N PHE A 150 -3.39 -4.37 4.06
CA PHE A 150 -2.48 -4.05 5.15
C PHE A 150 -1.35 -5.06 5.36
N ALA A 151 -1.62 -6.35 5.24
CA ALA A 151 -0.62 -7.41 5.38
C ALA A 151 -0.54 -8.31 4.12
N CYS A 152 -0.89 -7.76 2.95
CA CYS A 152 -0.88 -8.52 1.71
C CYS A 152 0.55 -8.68 1.16
N PRO A 153 1.02 -9.90 0.86
CA PRO A 153 2.39 -10.14 0.38
C PRO A 153 2.70 -9.50 -0.97
N ILE A 154 1.69 -9.16 -1.76
CA ILE A 154 1.85 -8.46 -3.05
C ILE A 154 1.64 -6.93 -2.93
N ASN A 155 1.71 -6.37 -1.72
CA ASN A 155 1.67 -4.92 -1.52
C ASN A 155 3.07 -4.34 -1.69
N ASP A 156 3.26 -3.50 -2.72
CA ASP A 156 4.53 -2.87 -3.07
C ASP A 156 5.15 -2.06 -1.91
N ALA A 157 4.33 -1.35 -1.14
CA ALA A 157 4.79 -0.58 0.01
C ALA A 157 5.30 -1.47 1.16
N LEU A 158 4.66 -2.62 1.39
CA LEU A 158 5.09 -3.59 2.40
C LEU A 158 6.41 -4.25 1.99
N ILE A 159 6.52 -4.60 0.70
CA ILE A 159 7.74 -5.17 0.11
C ILE A 159 8.89 -4.16 0.20
N LEU A 160 8.65 -2.89 -0.16
CA LEU A 160 9.63 -1.81 -0.03
C LEU A 160 10.09 -1.64 1.42
N THR A 161 9.15 -1.69 2.37
CA THR A 161 9.44 -1.55 3.80
C THR A 161 10.41 -2.64 4.27
N ALA A 162 10.13 -3.90 3.95
CA ALA A 162 11.00 -5.02 4.32
C ALA A 162 12.41 -4.88 3.70
N ALA A 163 12.50 -4.43 2.45
CA ALA A 163 13.77 -4.22 1.75
C ALA A 163 14.58 -3.05 2.33
N LEU A 164 13.94 -1.91 2.63
CA LEU A 164 14.61 -0.77 3.25
C LEU A 164 15.10 -1.09 4.65
N ALA A 165 14.32 -1.82 5.44
CA ALA A 165 14.69 -2.29 6.77
C ALA A 165 15.69 -3.45 6.75
N SER A 166 15.86 -4.11 5.61
CA SER A 166 16.67 -5.34 5.50
C SER A 166 16.17 -6.48 6.42
N ILE A 167 14.84 -6.58 6.60
CA ILE A 167 14.19 -7.63 7.38
C ILE A 167 13.45 -8.61 6.47
N ASN A 168 13.14 -9.79 7.04
CA ASN A 168 12.37 -10.78 6.32
C ASN A 168 10.90 -10.33 6.17
N LEU A 169 10.39 -10.32 4.94
CA LEU A 169 9.01 -9.92 4.64
C LEU A 169 7.98 -10.82 5.34
N SER A 170 8.25 -12.12 5.45
CA SER A 170 7.35 -13.05 6.14
C SER A 170 7.21 -12.72 7.63
N SER A 171 8.31 -12.38 8.30
CA SER A 171 8.28 -11.97 9.70
C SER A 171 7.45 -10.70 9.89
N LEU A 172 7.61 -9.72 8.98
CA LEU A 172 6.82 -8.49 9.00
C LEU A 172 5.33 -8.78 8.80
N ILE A 173 4.97 -9.61 7.80
CA ILE A 173 3.58 -9.97 7.53
C ILE A 173 2.95 -10.66 8.75
N VAL A 174 3.62 -11.68 9.30
CA VAL A 174 3.11 -12.42 10.47
C VAL A 174 2.88 -11.49 11.65
N PHE A 175 3.80 -10.56 11.89
CA PHE A 175 3.69 -9.58 12.97
C PHE A 175 2.52 -8.59 12.76
N LEU A 176 2.18 -8.25 11.51
CA LEU A 176 1.07 -7.35 11.17
C LEU A 176 -0.31 -8.02 11.22
N LEU A 177 -0.39 -9.37 11.17
CA LEU A 177 -1.68 -10.09 11.14
C LEU A 177 -2.62 -9.76 12.31
N PRO A 178 -2.16 -9.66 13.58
CA PRO A 178 -3.04 -9.28 14.69
C PRO A 178 -3.66 -7.89 14.49
N SER A 179 -2.87 -6.89 14.06
CA SER A 179 -3.38 -5.54 13.81
C SER A 179 -4.29 -5.49 12.57
N MET A 180 -4.03 -6.29 11.55
CA MET A 180 -4.95 -6.47 10.42
C MET A 180 -6.30 -7.04 10.91
N PHE A 181 -6.28 -8.02 11.80
CA PHE A 181 -7.50 -8.57 12.41
C PHE A 181 -8.24 -7.52 13.24
N VAL A 182 -7.54 -6.73 14.05
CA VAL A 182 -8.12 -5.59 14.78
C VAL A 182 -8.75 -4.59 13.81
N MET A 183 -8.05 -4.23 12.74
CA MET A 183 -8.57 -3.35 11.68
C MET A 183 -9.87 -3.93 11.06
N PHE A 184 -9.92 -5.23 10.81
CA PHE A 184 -11.13 -5.90 10.32
C PHE A 184 -12.28 -5.81 11.33
N VAL A 185 -12.01 -6.11 12.60
CA VAL A 185 -13.02 -6.11 13.66
C VAL A 185 -13.54 -4.70 13.94
N CYS A 186 -12.71 -3.65 13.89
CA CYS A 186 -13.12 -2.26 14.14
C CYS A 186 -14.25 -1.77 13.23
N GLY A 187 -14.32 -2.24 11.99
CA GLY A 187 -15.39 -1.88 11.07
C GLY A 187 -16.71 -2.67 11.28
N TYR A 188 -16.62 -3.84 11.90
CA TYR A 188 -17.76 -4.78 12.00
C TYR A 188 -18.93 -4.32 12.92
N PRO A 189 -18.72 -3.64 14.08
CA PRO A 189 -19.79 -3.19 14.95
C PRO A 189 -20.81 -2.27 14.26
N LEU A 190 -20.37 -1.49 13.26
CA LEU A 190 -21.25 -0.65 12.46
C LEU A 190 -22.30 -1.49 11.71
N LEU A 191 -21.89 -2.59 11.12
CA LEU A 191 -22.76 -3.50 10.38
C LEU A 191 -23.66 -4.33 11.32
N MET A 192 -23.17 -4.68 12.50
CA MET A 192 -23.95 -5.44 13.50
C MET A 192 -25.16 -4.66 14.02
N ARG A 193 -25.04 -3.34 14.17
CA ARG A 193 -26.14 -2.48 14.64
C ARG A 193 -27.28 -2.34 13.65
N LYS A 194 -27.08 -2.71 12.40
CA LYS A 194 -28.06 -2.54 11.34
C LYS A 194 -29.05 -3.73 11.29
N ARG A 195 -30.35 -3.41 11.24
CA ARG A 195 -31.49 -4.36 11.24
C ARG A 195 -32.09 -4.56 9.85
N GLY A 196 -31.56 -3.93 8.80
CA GLY A 196 -32.04 -4.07 7.42
C GLY A 196 -32.02 -5.51 6.91
N GLN A 197 -32.53 -5.73 5.72
CA GLN A 197 -32.58 -7.05 5.10
C GLN A 197 -31.19 -7.69 5.08
N THR A 198 -31.10 -8.93 5.57
CA THR A 198 -29.84 -9.66 5.64
C THR A 198 -29.57 -10.55 4.43
N GLU A 199 -30.60 -10.80 3.61
CA GLU A 199 -30.51 -11.68 2.45
C GLU A 199 -30.53 -10.92 1.13
N VAL A 200 -29.69 -11.38 0.22
CA VAL A 200 -29.55 -10.83 -1.13
C VAL A 200 -30.76 -11.18 -1.98
N ARG A 201 -31.49 -10.17 -2.46
CA ARG A 201 -32.47 -10.31 -3.56
C ARG A 201 -31.83 -10.16 -4.95
N LEU A 202 -30.51 -10.02 -5.00
CA LEU A 202 -29.79 -9.81 -6.26
C LEU A 202 -29.79 -11.09 -7.07
N VAL A 203 -30.48 -11.05 -8.21
CA VAL A 203 -30.34 -12.06 -9.27
C VAL A 203 -28.96 -11.83 -9.92
N GLY A 204 -27.93 -12.41 -9.32
CA GLY A 204 -26.59 -12.40 -9.92
C GLY A 204 -26.60 -13.16 -11.24
N ARG A 205 -26.03 -12.56 -12.27
CA ARG A 205 -25.69 -13.32 -13.50
C ARG A 205 -24.88 -14.55 -13.07
N ARG A 206 -25.23 -15.74 -13.54
CA ARG A 206 -24.39 -16.94 -13.33
C ARG A 206 -23.01 -16.64 -13.91
N SER A 207 -22.03 -16.42 -13.04
CA SER A 207 -20.63 -16.23 -13.41
C SER A 207 -19.80 -17.41 -12.93
N SER A 208 -18.74 -17.71 -13.65
CA SER A 208 -17.82 -18.80 -13.30
C SER A 208 -16.81 -18.32 -12.27
N GLY A 209 -16.52 -19.15 -11.25
CA GLY A 209 -15.43 -18.92 -10.31
C GLY A 209 -14.03 -18.89 -10.96
N MET A 210 -13.92 -19.29 -12.22
CA MET A 210 -12.68 -19.21 -13.00
C MET A 210 -12.12 -17.79 -13.09
N SER A 211 -12.98 -16.78 -13.00
CA SER A 211 -12.55 -15.37 -12.99
C SER A 211 -11.69 -14.99 -11.77
N LEU A 212 -11.81 -15.69 -10.64
CA LEU A 212 -11.00 -15.47 -9.45
C LEU A 212 -9.64 -16.21 -9.50
N VAL A 213 -9.52 -17.25 -10.33
CA VAL A 213 -8.36 -18.13 -10.34
C VAL A 213 -7.04 -17.40 -10.55
N PRO A 214 -6.88 -16.47 -11.52
CA PRO A 214 -5.61 -15.78 -11.73
C PRO A 214 -5.14 -15.03 -10.48
N PHE A 215 -6.06 -14.34 -9.82
CA PHE A 215 -5.75 -13.58 -8.62
C PHE A 215 -5.45 -14.48 -7.42
N MET A 216 -6.26 -15.52 -7.20
CA MET A 216 -6.04 -16.47 -6.11
C MET A 216 -4.72 -17.22 -6.27
N LEU A 217 -4.36 -17.62 -7.50
CA LEU A 217 -3.07 -18.26 -7.80
C LEU A 217 -1.91 -17.31 -7.53
N ALA A 218 -1.98 -16.06 -8.00
CA ALA A 218 -0.92 -15.08 -7.75
C ALA A 218 -0.66 -14.93 -6.25
N VAL A 219 -1.71 -14.68 -5.46
CA VAL A 219 -1.58 -14.49 -4.01
C VAL A 219 -1.16 -15.77 -3.29
N ALA A 220 -1.79 -16.90 -3.58
CA ALA A 220 -1.50 -18.15 -2.89
C ALA A 220 -0.07 -18.65 -3.18
N VAL A 221 0.35 -18.62 -4.44
CA VAL A 221 1.70 -19.06 -4.81
C VAL A 221 2.74 -18.09 -4.27
N ALA A 222 2.53 -16.77 -4.38
CA ALA A 222 3.42 -15.77 -3.78
C ALA A 222 3.56 -15.99 -2.27
N THR A 223 2.44 -16.22 -1.56
CA THR A 223 2.44 -16.48 -0.12
C THR A 223 3.20 -17.77 0.23
N ILE A 224 2.92 -18.86 -0.47
CA ILE A 224 3.59 -20.16 -0.24
C ILE A 224 5.09 -20.04 -0.49
N LEU A 225 5.49 -19.50 -1.63
CA LEU A 225 6.91 -19.43 -1.99
C LEU A 225 7.65 -18.39 -1.12
N ALA A 226 7.10 -17.20 -0.92
CA ALA A 226 7.77 -16.15 -0.18
C ALA A 226 7.81 -16.41 1.33
N ILE A 227 6.72 -16.92 1.92
CA ILE A 227 6.58 -17.07 3.37
C ILE A 227 6.95 -18.49 3.82
N ILE A 228 6.30 -19.53 3.26
CA ILE A 228 6.47 -20.92 3.73
C ILE A 228 7.83 -21.48 3.28
N LEU A 229 8.21 -21.25 2.01
CA LEU A 229 9.50 -21.68 1.48
C LEU A 229 10.64 -20.67 1.64
N ASN A 230 10.36 -19.53 2.32
CA ASN A 230 11.33 -18.47 2.65
C ASN A 230 12.10 -17.92 1.44
N MET A 231 11.48 -17.91 0.25
CA MET A 231 12.10 -17.39 -0.98
C MET A 231 12.04 -15.85 -1.10
N GLY A 232 11.36 -15.16 -0.18
CA GLY A 232 11.27 -13.70 -0.15
C GLY A 232 10.76 -13.11 -1.47
N LEU A 233 11.49 -12.13 -2.03
CA LEU A 233 11.11 -11.43 -3.28
C LEU A 233 11.02 -12.38 -4.49
N TYR A 234 11.86 -13.39 -4.57
CA TYR A 234 11.78 -14.40 -5.64
C TYR A 234 10.45 -15.15 -5.62
N GLY A 235 9.96 -15.51 -4.42
CA GLY A 235 8.67 -16.16 -4.27
C GLY A 235 7.51 -15.29 -4.74
N ILE A 236 7.60 -13.97 -4.49
CA ILE A 236 6.58 -13.02 -4.96
C ILE A 236 6.64 -12.90 -6.48
N ALA A 237 7.82 -12.72 -7.07
CA ALA A 237 7.99 -12.65 -8.52
C ALA A 237 7.41 -13.88 -9.22
N LEU A 238 7.75 -15.09 -8.76
CA LEU A 238 7.22 -16.32 -9.32
C LEU A 238 5.70 -16.42 -9.15
N GLY A 239 5.16 -16.04 -8.00
CA GLY A 239 3.72 -16.06 -7.76
C GLY A 239 2.96 -15.09 -8.66
N THR A 240 3.45 -13.86 -8.80
CA THR A 240 2.84 -12.86 -9.70
C THR A 240 2.95 -13.28 -11.17
N LEU A 241 4.08 -13.85 -11.58
CA LEU A 241 4.28 -14.37 -12.93
C LEU A 241 3.29 -15.51 -13.25
N ILE A 242 3.09 -16.45 -12.33
CA ILE A 242 2.08 -17.53 -12.47
C ILE A 242 0.67 -16.92 -12.57
N GLY A 243 0.37 -15.89 -11.78
CA GLY A 243 -0.87 -15.14 -11.87
C GLY A 243 -1.05 -14.49 -13.25
N ILE A 244 -0.03 -13.87 -13.80
CA ILE A 244 -0.03 -13.27 -15.15
C ILE A 244 -0.29 -14.34 -16.21
N ILE A 245 0.45 -15.45 -16.17
CA ILE A 245 0.28 -16.56 -17.12
C ILE A 245 -1.15 -17.11 -17.08
N SER A 246 -1.68 -17.36 -15.87
CA SER A 246 -3.04 -17.86 -15.71
C SER A 246 -4.08 -16.85 -16.22
N LEU A 247 -3.82 -15.54 -16.04
CA LEU A 247 -4.68 -14.46 -16.54
C LEU A 247 -4.68 -14.40 -18.08
N LEU A 248 -3.54 -14.57 -18.71
CA LEU A 248 -3.43 -14.64 -20.17
C LEU A 248 -4.19 -15.84 -20.75
N LEU A 249 -4.12 -17.00 -20.07
CA LEU A 249 -4.78 -18.23 -20.51
C LEU A 249 -6.32 -18.18 -20.33
N ILE A 250 -6.78 -17.64 -19.19
CA ILE A 250 -8.21 -17.61 -18.83
C ILE A 250 -8.89 -16.37 -19.45
N GLY A 251 -8.29 -15.21 -19.30
CA GLY A 251 -8.86 -13.91 -19.72
C GLY A 251 -8.74 -13.66 -21.22
N LYS A 252 -7.81 -14.31 -21.90
CA LYS A 252 -7.54 -14.18 -23.36
C LYS A 252 -7.61 -12.73 -23.84
N PRO A 253 -6.87 -11.80 -23.21
CA PRO A 253 -6.90 -10.40 -23.58
C PRO A 253 -6.36 -10.19 -24.99
N ARG A 254 -6.85 -9.13 -25.68
CA ARG A 254 -6.29 -8.76 -26.99
C ARG A 254 -4.85 -8.28 -26.82
N GLY A 255 -3.98 -8.53 -27.80
CA GLY A 255 -2.56 -8.12 -27.75
C GLY A 255 -2.37 -6.61 -27.51
N THR A 256 -3.26 -5.76 -28.06
CA THR A 256 -3.27 -4.32 -27.80
C THR A 256 -3.55 -3.97 -26.34
N SER A 257 -4.39 -4.76 -25.63
CA SER A 257 -4.67 -4.59 -24.20
C SER A 257 -3.45 -5.02 -23.37
N VAL A 258 -2.77 -6.08 -23.76
CA VAL A 258 -1.54 -6.54 -23.10
C VAL A 258 -0.47 -5.45 -23.17
N LEU A 259 -0.21 -4.90 -24.35
CA LEU A 259 0.78 -3.84 -24.53
C LEU A 259 0.44 -2.57 -23.73
N LYS A 260 -0.83 -2.13 -23.76
CA LYS A 260 -1.28 -0.97 -22.98
C LYS A 260 -1.15 -1.20 -21.48
N SER A 261 -1.43 -2.40 -20.99
CA SER A 261 -1.29 -2.74 -19.58
C SER A 261 0.15 -2.71 -19.11
N PHE A 262 1.09 -3.06 -19.97
CA PHE A 262 2.53 -3.00 -19.68
C PHE A 262 3.07 -1.56 -19.72
N MET A 263 2.62 -0.75 -20.67
CA MET A 263 3.10 0.64 -20.90
C MET A 263 2.37 1.67 -20.04
N ASP A 264 1.86 1.31 -18.87
CA ASP A 264 1.20 2.26 -17.96
C ASP A 264 2.22 3.19 -17.31
N LYS A 265 1.92 4.50 -17.29
CA LYS A 265 2.75 5.54 -16.65
C LYS A 265 2.97 5.27 -15.15
N ARG A 266 2.05 4.58 -14.48
CA ARG A 266 2.20 4.17 -13.08
C ARG A 266 3.36 3.22 -12.88
N THR A 267 3.59 2.30 -13.82
CA THR A 267 4.70 1.35 -13.77
C THR A 267 6.04 2.09 -13.64
N LEU A 268 6.25 3.12 -14.47
CA LEU A 268 7.46 3.93 -14.41
C LEU A 268 7.55 4.74 -13.10
N THR A 269 6.42 5.30 -12.64
CA THR A 269 6.39 6.05 -11.38
C THR A 269 6.78 5.18 -10.19
N ILE A 270 6.20 3.97 -10.08
CA ILE A 270 6.51 3.05 -8.97
C ILE A 270 7.95 2.56 -9.05
N ALA A 271 8.43 2.17 -10.22
CA ALA A 271 9.83 1.78 -10.43
C ALA A 271 10.79 2.90 -10.00
N LEU A 272 10.48 4.15 -10.34
CA LEU A 272 11.30 5.31 -9.97
C LEU A 272 11.25 5.59 -8.47
N VAL A 273 10.10 5.44 -7.79
CA VAL A 273 9.99 5.54 -6.32
C VAL A 273 10.87 4.51 -5.64
N LEU A 274 10.80 3.25 -6.08
CA LEU A 274 11.57 2.15 -5.49
C LEU A 274 13.07 2.36 -5.69
N TYR A 275 13.48 2.70 -6.91
CA TYR A 275 14.89 3.00 -7.19
C TYR A 275 15.39 4.20 -6.37
N ALA A 276 14.62 5.30 -6.34
CA ALA A 276 15.01 6.51 -5.60
C ALA A 276 15.11 6.26 -4.08
N ALA A 277 14.21 5.45 -3.52
CA ALA A 277 14.26 5.06 -2.11
C ALA A 277 15.51 4.25 -1.78
N MET A 278 15.87 3.26 -2.62
CA MET A 278 17.07 2.45 -2.45
C MET A 278 18.34 3.27 -2.67
N LEU A 279 18.33 4.19 -3.64
CA LEU A 279 19.43 5.13 -3.88
C LEU A 279 19.63 6.07 -2.69
N LEU A 280 18.55 6.62 -2.14
CA LEU A 280 18.62 7.49 -0.98
C LEU A 280 19.17 6.75 0.24
N LYS A 281 18.75 5.50 0.48
CA LYS A 281 19.34 4.61 1.49
C LYS A 281 20.84 4.47 1.29
N GLY A 282 21.29 4.16 0.06
CA GLY A 282 22.71 4.00 -0.27
C GLY A 282 23.54 5.28 -0.07
N LEU A 283 22.99 6.43 -0.46
CA LEU A 283 23.64 7.73 -0.26
C LEU A 283 23.72 8.09 1.22
N ILE A 284 22.65 7.96 1.99
CA ILE A 284 22.63 8.26 3.41
C ILE A 284 23.64 7.39 4.17
N THR A 285 23.67 6.08 3.92
CA THR A 285 24.60 5.16 4.59
C THR A 285 26.07 5.44 4.24
N SER A 286 26.34 6.14 3.14
CA SER A 286 27.69 6.57 2.74
C SER A 286 28.14 7.90 3.38
N THR A 287 27.31 8.52 4.21
CA THR A 287 27.54 9.81 4.90
C THR A 287 27.64 9.62 6.42
N ASN A 288 27.85 10.72 7.15
CA ASN A 288 27.79 10.75 8.62
C ASN A 288 26.36 11.01 9.15
N VAL A 289 25.35 11.06 8.28
CA VAL A 289 23.97 11.27 8.66
C VAL A 289 23.47 10.20 9.65
N PRO A 290 23.75 8.89 9.48
CA PRO A 290 23.36 7.87 10.44
C PRO A 290 23.81 8.17 11.87
N ALA A 291 25.05 8.56 12.05
CA ALA A 291 25.58 8.92 13.39
C ALA A 291 24.88 10.17 13.96
N SER A 292 24.60 11.17 13.13
CA SER A 292 23.85 12.38 13.56
C SER A 292 22.41 12.06 13.96
N ILE A 293 21.75 11.15 13.25
CA ILE A 293 20.38 10.70 13.57
C ILE A 293 20.37 9.89 14.87
N SER A 294 21.34 8.99 15.07
CA SER A 294 21.45 8.22 16.32
C SER A 294 21.59 9.13 17.54
N MET A 295 22.38 10.20 17.43
CA MET A 295 22.52 11.19 18.50
C MET A 295 21.18 11.93 18.78
N LEU A 296 20.40 12.28 17.75
CA LEU A 296 19.09 12.88 17.91
C LEU A 296 18.08 11.88 18.48
N GLY A 297 18.15 10.61 18.09
CA GLY A 297 17.28 9.54 18.60
C GLY A 297 17.41 9.35 20.12
N LEU A 298 18.57 9.68 20.71
CA LEU A 298 18.74 9.68 22.16
C LEU A 298 18.02 10.85 22.86
N MET A 299 17.66 11.91 22.12
CA MET A 299 17.01 13.11 22.67
C MET A 299 15.47 13.06 22.59
N PHE A 300 14.92 12.21 21.71
CA PHE A 300 13.48 12.11 21.48
C PHE A 300 13.00 10.67 21.68
N PRO A 301 11.75 10.47 22.19
CA PRO A 301 11.17 9.15 22.26
C PRO A 301 11.11 8.48 20.88
N PRO A 302 11.51 7.19 20.73
CA PRO A 302 11.45 6.45 19.47
C PRO A 302 10.08 6.51 18.79
N LEU A 303 9.02 6.52 19.59
CA LEU A 303 7.63 6.61 19.14
C LEU A 303 7.34 7.80 18.21
N ILE A 304 8.07 8.94 18.38
CA ILE A 304 7.92 10.11 17.49
C ILE A 304 8.34 9.74 16.06
N PHE A 305 9.46 9.05 15.91
CA PHE A 305 10.02 8.70 14.62
C PHE A 305 9.32 7.49 14.00
N GLU A 306 8.96 6.51 14.81
CA GLU A 306 8.39 5.25 14.33
C GLU A 306 6.88 5.35 14.07
N MET A 307 6.19 6.28 14.71
CA MET A 307 4.75 6.43 14.59
C MET A 307 4.32 7.78 14.00
N LEU A 308 4.67 8.89 14.65
CA LEU A 308 4.11 10.19 14.28
C LEU A 308 4.59 10.67 12.92
N LEU A 309 5.88 10.52 12.62
CA LEU A 309 6.44 10.96 11.34
C LEU A 309 5.91 10.12 10.16
N PRO A 310 5.95 8.75 10.20
CA PRO A 310 5.36 7.95 9.13
C PRO A 310 3.87 8.18 8.95
N PHE A 311 3.11 8.33 10.04
CA PHE A 311 1.69 8.67 9.97
C PHE A 311 1.46 10.00 9.26
N PHE A 312 2.20 11.04 9.66
CA PHE A 312 2.09 12.38 9.05
C PHE A 312 2.46 12.35 7.56
N LEU A 313 3.55 11.67 7.20
CA LEU A 313 3.96 11.52 5.81
C LEU A 313 2.91 10.76 4.99
N GLY A 314 2.34 9.67 5.52
CA GLY A 314 1.26 8.94 4.88
C GLY A 314 0.02 9.81 4.66
N TYR A 315 -0.32 10.61 5.66
CA TYR A 315 -1.45 11.54 5.63
C TYR A 315 -1.28 12.66 4.59
N VAL A 316 -0.10 13.28 4.55
CA VAL A 316 0.17 14.43 3.67
C VAL A 316 0.41 14.00 2.22
N LEU A 317 1.17 12.92 2.01
CA LEU A 317 1.53 12.44 0.67
C LEU A 317 0.41 11.62 0.02
N ALA A 318 -0.52 11.09 0.79
CA ALA A 318 -1.49 10.10 0.34
C ALA A 318 -0.83 8.97 -0.48
N SER A 319 0.34 8.53 -0.05
CA SER A 319 1.14 7.48 -0.66
C SER A 319 1.90 6.70 0.42
N ILE A 320 1.65 5.40 0.52
CA ILE A 320 2.32 4.54 1.51
C ILE A 320 3.80 4.41 1.15
N SER A 321 4.10 4.04 -0.11
CA SER A 321 5.49 3.84 -0.58
C SER A 321 6.33 5.11 -0.46
N GLY A 322 5.74 6.29 -0.76
CA GLY A 322 6.39 7.58 -0.56
C GLY A 322 6.65 7.91 0.91
N ALA A 323 5.67 7.66 1.78
CA ALA A 323 5.82 7.86 3.21
C ALA A 323 6.92 6.96 3.81
N ILE A 324 6.95 5.68 3.41
CA ILE A 324 7.96 4.72 3.81
C ILE A 324 9.35 5.15 3.34
N ALA A 325 9.49 5.51 2.05
CA ALA A 325 10.78 5.97 1.52
C ALA A 325 11.35 7.14 2.31
N LEU A 326 10.51 8.16 2.61
CA LEU A 326 10.92 9.33 3.36
C LEU A 326 11.14 9.02 4.85
N SER A 327 10.32 8.18 5.48
CA SER A 327 10.50 7.76 6.87
C SER A 327 11.85 7.06 7.06
N PHE A 328 12.17 6.10 6.20
CA PHE A 328 13.45 5.39 6.27
C PHE A 328 14.64 6.29 5.97
N ALA A 329 14.48 7.28 5.10
CA ALA A 329 15.51 8.27 4.85
C ALA A 329 15.79 9.17 6.07
N THR A 330 14.76 9.44 6.90
CA THR A 330 14.91 10.37 8.03
C THR A 330 15.52 9.74 9.27
N PHE A 331 15.29 8.46 9.56
CA PHE A 331 15.75 7.89 10.83
C PHE A 331 16.24 6.43 10.78
N ALA A 332 15.75 5.63 9.84
CA ALA A 332 16.12 4.22 9.81
C ALA A 332 17.60 3.96 9.47
N ALA A 333 18.23 4.92 8.79
CA ALA A 333 19.66 4.81 8.43
C ALA A 333 20.61 4.86 9.64
N GLY A 334 20.16 5.30 10.81
CA GLY A 334 20.96 5.43 12.02
C GLY A 334 20.57 4.49 13.16
N MET A 335 19.57 3.65 12.96
CA MET A 335 19.00 2.79 14.01
C MET A 335 19.01 1.33 13.57
N VAL A 336 19.26 0.43 14.52
CA VAL A 336 19.03 -1.02 14.32
C VAL A 336 17.55 -1.26 14.62
N LEU A 337 16.76 -1.47 13.57
CA LEU A 337 15.33 -1.66 13.70
C LEU A 337 14.99 -3.13 13.87
N THR A 338 14.12 -3.43 14.84
CA THR A 338 13.49 -4.73 15.01
C THR A 338 12.28 -4.87 14.06
N VAL A 339 11.72 -6.07 13.95
CA VAL A 339 10.47 -6.27 13.19
C VAL A 339 9.31 -5.47 13.80
N HIS A 340 9.34 -5.22 15.11
CA HIS A 340 8.35 -4.43 15.85
C HIS A 340 8.38 -2.97 15.41
N ASP A 341 9.56 -2.36 15.38
CA ASP A 341 9.77 -0.96 14.98
C ASP A 341 9.31 -0.77 13.51
N VAL A 342 9.72 -1.70 12.65
CA VAL A 342 9.36 -1.67 11.21
C VAL A 342 7.86 -1.83 10.99
N ALA A 343 7.20 -2.69 11.78
CA ALA A 343 5.74 -2.84 11.72
C ALA A 343 5.00 -1.59 12.18
N LEU A 344 5.52 -0.90 13.22
CA LEU A 344 4.96 0.36 13.69
C LEU A 344 5.13 1.47 12.65
N ILE A 345 6.31 1.60 12.03
CA ILE A 345 6.59 2.54 10.95
C ILE A 345 5.64 2.31 9.77
N TYR A 346 5.57 1.08 9.29
CA TYR A 346 4.72 0.72 8.16
C TYR A 346 3.24 0.93 8.47
N GLY A 347 2.78 0.40 9.60
CA GLY A 347 1.38 0.49 9.99
C GLY A 347 0.92 1.93 10.21
N SER A 348 1.77 2.77 10.79
CA SER A 348 1.48 4.19 10.98
C SER A 348 1.40 4.94 9.66
N ALA A 349 2.34 4.72 8.73
CA ALA A 349 2.27 5.29 7.38
C ALA A 349 1.01 4.82 6.63
N PHE A 350 0.66 3.54 6.74
CA PHE A 350 -0.52 2.96 6.12
C PHE A 350 -1.82 3.56 6.66
N ILE A 351 -1.94 3.71 7.98
CA ILE A 351 -3.13 4.32 8.59
C ILE A 351 -3.21 5.81 8.26
N GLY A 352 -2.08 6.53 8.29
CA GLY A 352 -2.01 7.93 7.86
C GLY A 352 -2.53 8.10 6.42
N TYR A 353 -2.05 7.28 5.50
CA TYR A 353 -2.55 7.21 4.12
C TYR A 353 -4.06 6.92 4.06
N THR A 354 -4.54 5.92 4.83
CA THR A 354 -5.94 5.49 4.78
C THR A 354 -6.90 6.60 5.20
N VAL A 355 -6.52 7.42 6.20
CA VAL A 355 -7.34 8.53 6.68
C VAL A 355 -7.01 9.88 6.01
N SER A 356 -6.10 9.92 5.06
CA SER A 356 -5.72 11.13 4.35
C SER A 356 -6.89 11.75 3.57
N PRO A 357 -7.13 13.07 3.65
CA PRO A 357 -8.12 13.74 2.83
C PRO A 357 -7.74 13.79 1.33
N PHE A 358 -6.47 13.54 1.00
CA PHE A 358 -5.96 13.44 -0.37
C PHE A 358 -6.01 12.00 -0.92
N HIS A 359 -6.44 11.05 -0.11
CA HIS A 359 -6.55 9.65 -0.50
C HIS A 359 -7.66 9.47 -1.54
N LEU A 360 -7.28 9.09 -2.75
CA LEU A 360 -8.20 9.01 -3.89
C LEU A 360 -9.40 8.09 -3.65
N CYS A 361 -9.24 6.99 -2.90
CA CYS A 361 -10.36 6.11 -2.60
C CYS A 361 -11.42 6.80 -1.72
N LEU A 362 -10.99 7.64 -0.77
CA LEU A 362 -11.88 8.43 0.07
C LEU A 362 -12.60 9.51 -0.76
N VAL A 363 -11.83 10.27 -1.55
CA VAL A 363 -12.35 11.35 -2.38
C VAL A 363 -13.37 10.81 -3.40
N PHE A 364 -13.01 9.80 -4.18
CA PHE A 364 -13.87 9.24 -5.22
C PHE A 364 -15.12 8.53 -4.65
N THR A 365 -15.01 7.87 -3.49
CA THR A 365 -16.20 7.29 -2.85
C THR A 365 -17.17 8.38 -2.38
N ALA A 366 -16.66 9.46 -1.79
CA ALA A 366 -17.48 10.59 -1.35
C ALA A 366 -18.14 11.31 -2.53
N GLU A 367 -17.41 11.51 -3.63
CA GLU A 367 -17.92 12.10 -4.86
C GLU A 367 -19.03 11.23 -5.48
N TYR A 368 -18.80 9.91 -5.60
CA TYR A 368 -19.80 8.96 -6.09
C TYR A 368 -21.10 9.00 -5.25
N LEU A 369 -20.97 9.08 -3.93
CA LEU A 369 -22.11 9.14 -3.00
C LEU A 369 -22.69 10.56 -2.84
N LYS A 370 -22.10 11.56 -3.53
CA LYS A 370 -22.50 12.98 -3.45
C LYS A 370 -22.59 13.45 -1.98
N THR A 371 -21.47 13.36 -1.25
CA THR A 371 -21.40 13.75 0.17
C THR A 371 -19.99 14.24 0.51
N ASN A 372 -19.83 14.84 1.71
CA ASN A 372 -18.54 15.36 2.15
C ASN A 372 -17.69 14.24 2.79
N ILE A 373 -16.39 14.20 2.48
CA ILE A 373 -15.42 13.29 3.07
C ILE A 373 -15.35 13.42 4.60
N THR A 374 -15.51 14.65 5.12
CA THR A 374 -15.41 14.92 6.57
C THR A 374 -16.42 14.12 7.39
N SER A 375 -17.54 13.78 6.79
CA SER A 375 -18.60 13.00 7.46
C SER A 375 -18.16 11.57 7.80
N ALA A 376 -17.20 10.99 7.08
CA ALA A 376 -16.69 9.63 7.31
C ALA A 376 -15.70 9.57 8.47
N TYR A 377 -15.04 10.68 8.83
CA TYR A 377 -14.01 10.69 9.86
C TYR A 377 -14.51 10.29 11.24
N ARG A 378 -15.80 10.49 11.54
CA ARG A 378 -16.40 10.02 12.80
C ARG A 378 -16.32 8.50 12.99
N TYR A 379 -16.15 7.74 11.90
CA TYR A 379 -15.94 6.28 11.93
C TYR A 379 -14.48 5.92 11.68
N MET A 380 -13.81 6.64 10.77
CA MET A 380 -12.44 6.34 10.37
C MET A 380 -11.43 6.64 11.48
N LEU A 381 -11.55 7.79 12.17
CA LEU A 381 -10.58 8.18 13.20
C LEU A 381 -10.59 7.24 14.43
N PRO A 382 -11.75 6.84 15.00
CA PRO A 382 -11.76 5.85 16.08
C PRO A 382 -11.17 4.50 15.65
N ALA A 383 -11.51 4.03 14.44
CA ALA A 383 -10.97 2.77 13.92
C ALA A 383 -9.44 2.85 13.68
N ALA A 384 -8.96 3.98 13.16
CA ALA A 384 -7.54 4.26 13.00
C ALA A 384 -6.81 4.27 14.35
N ALA A 385 -7.37 4.96 15.36
CA ALA A 385 -6.79 5.05 16.70
C ALA A 385 -6.67 3.64 17.36
N VAL A 386 -7.70 2.82 17.24
CA VAL A 386 -7.68 1.43 17.78
C VAL A 386 -6.66 0.58 17.02
N THR A 387 -6.54 0.73 15.70
CA THR A 387 -5.55 -0.01 14.92
C THR A 387 -4.12 0.41 15.29
N ILE A 388 -3.85 1.71 15.43
CA ILE A 388 -2.54 2.20 15.90
C ILE A 388 -2.25 1.71 17.32
N ALA A 389 -3.24 1.77 18.21
CA ALA A 389 -3.08 1.25 19.58
C ALA A 389 -2.73 -0.24 19.59
N SER A 390 -3.29 -1.04 18.68
CA SER A 390 -2.93 -2.46 18.54
C SER A 390 -1.49 -2.66 18.07
N LEU A 391 -1.00 -1.81 17.16
CA LEU A 391 0.40 -1.83 16.72
C LEU A 391 1.34 -1.51 17.89
N ILE A 392 1.05 -0.45 18.65
CA ILE A 392 1.83 -0.08 19.84
C ILE A 392 1.80 -1.21 20.86
N ALA A 393 0.64 -1.81 21.11
CA ALA A 393 0.54 -2.93 22.07
C ALA A 393 1.42 -4.13 21.67
N LEU A 394 1.53 -4.41 20.37
CA LEU A 394 2.39 -5.48 19.86
C LEU A 394 3.89 -5.16 19.98
N THR A 395 4.28 -3.89 20.03
CA THR A 395 5.69 -3.50 20.23
C THR A 395 6.12 -3.58 21.70
N LEU A 396 5.16 -3.74 22.63
CA LEU A 396 5.42 -3.84 24.07
C LEU A 396 5.50 -5.30 24.58
N VAL A 397 5.18 -6.25 23.70
CA VAL A 397 5.24 -7.71 23.95
C VAL A 397 6.45 -8.32 23.28
#